data_72e688b1f2bd4f5555e0bba1ff2db52a
#
_entry.id   72e688b1f2bd4f5555e0bba1ff2db52a
#
_cell.length_a   1.000
_cell.length_b   1.000
_cell.length_c   1.000
_cell.angle_alpha   90.00
_cell.angle_beta   90.00
_cell.angle_gamma   90.00
#
_symmetry.space_group_name_H-M   'P 1'
#
loop_
_entity.id
_entity.type
_entity.pdbx_description
1 polymer ?
#
loop_
_entity_poly.entity_id
_entity_poly.type
_entity_poly.pdbx_seq_one_letter_code
_entity_poly.pdbx_strand_id
1 'polypeptide(L)'
;MIQRIQTIWLLLAVVAALVSIELSFYSGNKDNNLFETVNASSNFLLLILTVSVAITGLVTIFLFKNRKLQMRLTWLGLLLQLAVLAMYFQQTKQFVQGSYTLTSAISFVIPLFFILAWLGIRKDEKLIKSMDRLR
;
A
#
# COMPACT_ATOMS: atom_id res chain seq x y z
N MET A 1 28.05 -4.24 1.35
CA MET A 1 26.86 -3.72 2.03
C MET A 1 25.65 -4.39 1.41
N ILE A 2 24.93 -5.19 2.16
CA ILE A 2 23.70 -5.80 1.68
C ILE A 2 22.67 -4.68 1.62
N GLN A 3 22.34 -4.22 0.43
CA GLN A 3 21.18 -3.36 0.25
C GLN A 3 19.98 -4.11 0.82
N ARG A 4 19.35 -3.52 1.81
CA ARG A 4 18.27 -4.18 2.54
C ARG A 4 17.09 -4.36 1.60
N ILE A 5 16.81 -5.59 1.21
CA ILE A 5 15.70 -5.98 0.33
C ILE A 5 14.37 -5.34 0.79
N GLN A 6 14.19 -5.20 2.09
CA GLN A 6 13.03 -4.52 2.70
C GLN A 6 12.82 -3.08 2.18
N THR A 7 13.90 -2.34 1.94
CA THR A 7 13.80 -0.96 1.41
C THR A 7 13.27 -0.94 0.00
N ILE A 8 13.65 -1.93 -0.82
CA ILE A 8 13.15 -2.09 -2.19
C ILE A 8 11.64 -2.36 -2.17
N TRP A 9 11.16 -3.25 -1.30
CA TRP A 9 9.73 -3.54 -1.18
C TRP A 9 8.92 -2.33 -0.70
N LEU A 10 9.43 -1.58 0.26
CA LEU A 10 8.79 -0.34 0.72
C LEU A 10 8.77 0.74 -0.37
N LEU A 11 9.85 0.88 -1.12
CA LEU A 11 9.93 1.83 -2.23
C LEU A 11 8.94 1.45 -3.34
N LEU A 12 8.83 0.16 -3.68
CA LEU A 12 7.82 -0.31 -4.63
C LEU A 12 6.39 -0.06 -4.15
N ALA A 13 6.13 -0.25 -2.84
CA ALA A 13 4.83 0.07 -2.25
C ALA A 13 4.49 1.55 -2.36
N VAL A 14 5.45 2.44 -2.09
CA VAL A 14 5.28 3.90 -2.20
C VAL A 14 5.01 4.32 -3.64
N VAL A 15 5.82 3.85 -4.58
CA VAL A 15 5.65 4.16 -6.01
C VAL A 15 4.29 3.66 -6.51
N ALA A 16 3.92 2.43 -6.16
CA ALA A 16 2.63 1.85 -6.54
C ALA A 16 1.45 2.64 -5.94
N ALA A 17 1.57 3.10 -4.69
CA ALA A 17 0.54 3.94 -4.05
C ALA A 17 0.38 5.29 -4.75
N LEU A 18 1.48 5.96 -5.11
CA LEU A 18 1.44 7.23 -5.83
C LEU A 18 0.87 7.07 -7.24
N VAL A 19 1.28 6.03 -7.96
CA VAL A 19 0.77 5.75 -9.31
C VAL A 19 -0.72 5.40 -9.27
N SER A 20 -1.18 4.70 -8.23
CA SER A 20 -2.59 4.33 -8.08
C SER A 20 -3.54 5.53 -7.90
N ILE A 21 -3.02 6.73 -7.60
CA ILE A 21 -3.85 7.94 -7.47
C ILE A 21 -4.54 8.28 -8.80
N GLU A 22 -3.82 8.18 -9.89
CA GLU A 22 -4.32 8.52 -11.24
C GLU A 22 -4.95 7.32 -11.96
N LEU A 23 -4.57 6.10 -11.57
CA LEU A 23 -5.07 4.90 -12.22
C LEU A 23 -6.47 4.54 -11.75
N SER A 24 -7.33 4.20 -12.72
CA SER A 24 -8.69 3.74 -12.42
C SER A 24 -8.68 2.35 -11.78
N PHE A 25 -9.43 2.20 -10.70
CA PHE A 25 -9.66 0.92 -10.03
C PHE A 25 -10.85 0.17 -10.62
N TYR A 26 -11.92 0.89 -10.92
CA TYR A 26 -13.15 0.36 -11.44
C TYR A 26 -13.75 1.33 -12.47
N SER A 27 -14.41 0.82 -13.48
CA SER A 27 -15.10 1.62 -14.48
C SER A 27 -16.45 1.00 -14.82
N GLY A 28 -17.46 1.84 -15.01
CA GLY A 28 -18.79 1.37 -15.34
C GLY A 28 -19.83 2.49 -15.40
N ASN A 29 -21.07 2.08 -15.56
CA ASN A 29 -22.21 2.98 -15.62
C ASN A 29 -22.91 3.04 -14.26
N LYS A 30 -23.14 4.25 -13.77
CA LYS A 30 -24.03 4.53 -12.65
C LYS A 30 -25.50 4.55 -13.09
N ASP A 31 -26.42 4.63 -12.12
CA ASP A 31 -27.87 4.68 -12.35
C ASP A 31 -28.33 5.71 -13.41
N ASN A 32 -27.54 6.75 -13.64
CA ASN A 32 -27.83 7.82 -14.60
C ASN A 32 -27.30 7.55 -16.02
N ASN A 33 -26.89 6.32 -16.35
CA ASN A 33 -26.23 5.94 -17.61
C ASN A 33 -24.97 6.75 -17.95
N LEU A 34 -24.37 7.40 -16.96
CA LEU A 34 -23.09 8.10 -17.12
C LEU A 34 -21.94 7.12 -16.85
N PHE A 35 -21.01 7.09 -17.80
CA PHE A 35 -19.79 6.32 -17.63
C PHE A 35 -18.86 7.04 -16.65
N GLU A 36 -18.57 6.43 -15.53
CA GLU A 36 -17.65 6.95 -14.52
C GLU A 36 -16.53 5.96 -14.22
N THR A 37 -15.36 6.48 -13.88
CA THR A 37 -14.22 5.71 -13.41
C THR A 37 -13.95 6.01 -11.95
N VAL A 38 -13.64 4.99 -11.17
CA VAL A 38 -13.25 5.13 -9.77
C VAL A 38 -11.73 5.07 -9.68
N ASN A 39 -11.14 6.15 -9.24
CA ASN A 39 -9.72 6.26 -8.89
C ASN A 39 -9.57 6.90 -7.50
N ALA A 40 -8.36 6.99 -6.99
CA ALA A 40 -8.16 7.59 -5.66
C ALA A 40 -8.54 9.08 -5.64
N SER A 41 -8.42 9.79 -6.76
CA SER A 41 -8.80 11.21 -6.87
C SER A 41 -10.32 11.44 -6.93
N SER A 42 -11.13 10.41 -7.22
CA SER A 42 -12.59 10.53 -7.31
C SER A 42 -13.27 10.84 -5.96
N ASN A 43 -12.61 10.53 -4.85
CA ASN A 43 -13.12 10.78 -3.51
C ASN A 43 -12.01 11.37 -2.62
N PHE A 44 -12.28 12.53 -2.02
CA PHE A 44 -11.32 13.23 -1.18
C PHE A 44 -10.79 12.39 -0.01
N LEU A 45 -11.66 11.60 0.64
CA LEU A 45 -11.24 10.71 1.73
C LEU A 45 -10.31 9.58 1.22
N LEU A 46 -10.64 9.03 0.05
CA LEU A 46 -9.84 7.99 -0.58
C LEU A 46 -8.45 8.53 -0.99
N LEU A 47 -8.40 9.75 -1.50
CA LEU A 47 -7.15 10.43 -1.82
C LEU A 47 -6.27 10.60 -0.57
N ILE A 48 -6.84 11.10 0.54
CA ILE A 48 -6.12 11.27 1.80
C ILE A 48 -5.56 9.94 2.30
N LEU A 49 -6.36 8.87 2.26
CA LEU A 49 -5.91 7.55 2.68
C LEU A 49 -4.77 7.03 1.81
N THR A 50 -4.87 7.17 0.50
CA THR A 50 -3.83 6.70 -0.44
C THR A 50 -2.53 7.49 -0.25
N VAL A 51 -2.60 8.80 -0.09
CA VAL A 51 -1.44 9.64 0.22
C VAL A 51 -0.84 9.26 1.58
N SER A 52 -1.67 8.95 2.58
CA SER A 52 -1.20 8.49 3.90
C SER A 52 -0.44 7.17 3.80
N VAL A 53 -0.87 6.25 2.95
CA VAL A 53 -0.13 5.00 2.67
C VAL A 53 1.26 5.32 2.09
N ALA A 54 1.35 6.21 1.11
CA ALA A 54 2.61 6.60 0.51
C ALA A 54 3.55 7.27 1.53
N ILE A 55 3.04 8.20 2.32
CA ILE A 55 3.81 8.88 3.38
C ILE A 55 4.29 7.87 4.43
N THR A 56 3.44 6.96 4.88
CA THR A 56 3.80 5.92 5.86
C THR A 56 4.92 5.03 5.31
N GLY A 57 4.86 4.64 4.04
CA GLY A 57 5.91 3.89 3.38
C GLY A 57 7.24 4.65 3.33
N LEU A 58 7.22 5.92 2.94
CA LEU A 58 8.40 6.79 2.91
C LEU A 58 9.03 6.94 4.30
N VAL A 59 8.24 7.30 5.31
CA VAL A 59 8.72 7.45 6.69
C VAL A 59 9.34 6.15 7.18
N THR A 60 8.74 5.01 6.86
CA THR A 60 9.26 3.69 7.23
C THR A 60 10.64 3.41 6.62
N ILE A 61 10.90 3.86 5.38
CA ILE A 61 12.22 3.74 4.74
C ILE A 61 13.29 4.50 5.54
N PHE A 62 12.99 5.74 5.97
CA PHE A 62 13.95 6.56 6.72
C PHE A 62 14.21 6.08 8.15
N LEU A 63 13.30 5.29 8.73
CA LEU A 63 13.42 4.76 10.09
C LEU A 63 14.26 3.47 10.19
N PHE A 64 15.21 3.28 9.28
CA PHE A 64 16.05 2.08 9.23
C PHE A 64 16.90 1.84 10.52
N LYS A 65 17.12 2.86 11.33
CA LYS A 65 17.85 2.75 12.62
C LYS A 65 16.99 2.13 13.72
N ASN A 66 15.67 2.36 13.70
CA ASN A 66 14.75 1.88 14.73
C ASN A 66 13.79 0.82 14.16
N ARG A 67 14.23 -0.43 14.16
CA ARG A 67 13.51 -1.56 13.56
C ARG A 67 12.17 -1.86 14.19
N LYS A 68 12.04 -1.68 15.50
CA LYS A 68 10.76 -1.90 16.20
C LYS A 68 9.71 -0.91 15.71
N LEU A 69 10.10 0.36 15.57
CA LEU A 69 9.21 1.38 15.04
C LEU A 69 8.92 1.15 13.56
N GLN A 70 9.93 0.76 12.79
CA GLN A 70 9.78 0.40 11.37
C GLN A 70 8.76 -0.72 11.18
N MET A 71 8.81 -1.79 11.97
CA MET A 71 7.81 -2.87 11.92
C MET A 71 6.40 -2.39 12.24
N ARG A 72 6.24 -1.53 13.25
CA ARG A 72 4.92 -0.98 13.60
C ARG A 72 4.33 -0.12 12.48
N LEU A 73 5.17 0.73 11.87
CA LEU A 73 4.74 1.56 10.75
C LEU A 73 4.42 0.75 9.50
N THR A 74 5.15 -0.33 9.24
CA THR A 74 4.82 -1.25 8.14
C THR A 74 3.43 -1.88 8.34
N TRP A 75 3.08 -2.28 9.56
CA TRP A 75 1.74 -2.74 9.89
C TRP A 75 0.69 -1.66 9.72
N LEU A 76 0.99 -0.43 10.15
CA LEU A 76 0.09 0.70 9.97
C LEU A 76 -0.16 0.99 8.47
N GLY A 77 0.89 0.96 7.64
CA GLY A 77 0.77 1.10 6.20
C GLY A 77 -0.09 0.00 5.56
N LEU A 78 0.07 -1.25 6.02
CA LEU A 78 -0.77 -2.36 5.60
C LEU A 78 -2.25 -2.14 5.95
N LEU A 79 -2.55 -1.73 7.19
CA LEU A 79 -3.92 -1.46 7.63
C LEU A 79 -4.55 -0.30 6.86
N LEU A 80 -3.79 0.77 6.61
CA LEU A 80 -4.26 1.90 5.78
C LEU A 80 -4.59 1.44 4.37
N GLN A 81 -3.76 0.60 3.76
CA GLN A 81 -4.02 0.08 2.42
C GLN A 81 -5.25 -0.83 2.38
N LEU A 82 -5.48 -1.64 3.41
CA LEU A 82 -6.71 -2.43 3.52
C LEU A 82 -7.94 -1.54 3.65
N ALA A 83 -7.85 -0.42 4.36
CA ALA A 83 -8.92 0.58 4.42
C ALA A 83 -9.17 1.23 3.05
N VAL A 84 -8.13 1.53 2.28
CA VAL A 84 -8.26 2.02 0.89
C VAL A 84 -9.03 1.01 0.03
N LEU A 85 -8.65 -0.27 0.09
CA LEU A 85 -9.34 -1.33 -0.65
C LEU A 85 -10.81 -1.47 -0.23
N ALA A 86 -11.10 -1.41 1.07
CA ALA A 86 -12.47 -1.46 1.58
C ALA A 86 -13.33 -0.30 1.05
N MET A 87 -12.76 0.90 0.96
CA MET A 87 -13.45 2.05 0.37
C MET A 87 -13.67 1.89 -1.13
N TYR A 88 -12.71 1.35 -1.87
CA TYR A 88 -12.91 1.03 -3.28
C TYR A 88 -14.08 0.06 -3.47
N PHE A 89 -14.15 -1.02 -2.66
CA PHE A 89 -15.27 -1.96 -2.73
C PHE A 89 -16.61 -1.33 -2.38
N GLN A 90 -16.66 -0.38 -1.45
CA GLN A 90 -17.89 0.36 -1.17
C GLN A 90 -18.34 1.21 -2.36
N GLN A 91 -17.41 1.85 -3.05
CA GLN A 91 -17.73 2.67 -4.23
C GLN A 91 -18.18 1.82 -5.42
N THR A 92 -17.62 0.63 -5.62
CA THR A 92 -18.03 -0.26 -6.70
C THR A 92 -19.49 -0.71 -6.57
N LYS A 93 -20.04 -0.78 -5.35
CA LYS A 93 -21.44 -1.13 -5.12
C LYS A 93 -22.44 -0.10 -5.66
N GLN A 94 -22.01 1.11 -5.96
CA GLN A 94 -22.86 2.18 -6.51
C GLN A 94 -23.05 2.07 -8.03
N PHE A 95 -22.36 1.13 -8.69
CA PHE A 95 -22.45 0.90 -10.12
C PHE A 95 -23.44 -0.21 -10.44
N VAL A 96 -24.28 0.01 -11.45
CA VAL A 96 -25.23 -1.00 -11.95
C VAL A 96 -24.54 -1.99 -12.86
N GLN A 97 -23.66 -1.48 -13.73
CA GLN A 97 -22.85 -2.28 -14.64
C GLN A 97 -21.44 -1.70 -14.69
N GLY A 98 -20.45 -2.55 -14.50
CA GLY A 98 -19.07 -2.14 -14.59
C GLY A 98 -18.10 -3.32 -14.40
N SER A 99 -16.84 -3.05 -14.56
CA SER A 99 -15.78 -4.03 -14.43
C SER A 99 -14.55 -3.45 -13.75
N TYR A 100 -13.78 -4.32 -13.09
CA TYR A 100 -12.48 -3.96 -12.57
C TYR A 100 -11.52 -3.69 -13.73
N THR A 101 -10.76 -2.60 -13.63
CA THR A 101 -9.71 -2.30 -14.60
C THR A 101 -8.47 -3.15 -14.33
N LEU A 102 -7.66 -3.42 -15.35
CA LEU A 102 -6.37 -4.11 -15.17
C LEU A 102 -5.46 -3.39 -14.20
N THR A 103 -5.55 -2.08 -14.13
CA THR A 103 -4.80 -1.23 -13.21
C THR A 103 -5.19 -1.41 -11.74
N SER A 104 -6.38 -1.98 -11.45
CA SER A 104 -6.77 -2.34 -10.08
C SER A 104 -5.81 -3.34 -9.42
N ALA A 105 -5.14 -4.17 -10.22
CA ALA A 105 -4.13 -5.12 -9.73
C ALA A 105 -3.02 -4.42 -8.92
N ILE A 106 -2.65 -3.19 -9.26
CA ILE A 106 -1.66 -2.40 -8.53
C ILE A 106 -2.10 -2.18 -7.07
N SER A 107 -3.36 -1.82 -6.86
CA SER A 107 -3.91 -1.62 -5.52
C SER A 107 -3.91 -2.89 -4.66
N PHE A 108 -4.06 -4.06 -5.28
CA PHE A 108 -3.97 -5.35 -4.59
C PHE A 108 -2.53 -5.79 -4.31
N VAL A 109 -1.58 -5.35 -5.10
CA VAL A 109 -0.15 -5.69 -4.93
C VAL A 109 0.50 -4.87 -3.80
N ILE A 110 0.03 -3.66 -3.53
CA ILE A 110 0.58 -2.80 -2.46
C ILE A 110 0.60 -3.50 -1.10
N PRO A 111 -0.48 -4.15 -0.62
CA PRO A 111 -0.43 -4.89 0.65
C PRO A 111 0.61 -6.00 0.64
N LEU A 112 0.80 -6.67 -0.48
CA LEU A 112 1.83 -7.72 -0.62
C LEU A 112 3.23 -7.14 -0.43
N PHE A 113 3.51 -5.97 -0.98
CA PHE A 113 4.78 -5.29 -0.77
C PHE A 113 5.03 -4.93 0.69
N PHE A 114 4.01 -4.47 1.43
CA PHE A 114 4.12 -4.23 2.86
C PHE A 114 4.39 -5.51 3.65
N ILE A 115 3.75 -6.62 3.30
CA ILE A 115 3.98 -7.93 3.92
C ILE A 115 5.42 -8.40 3.67
N LEU A 116 5.90 -8.31 2.43
CA LEU A 116 7.26 -8.68 2.07
C LEU A 116 8.31 -7.80 2.77
N ALA A 117 8.04 -6.50 2.87
CA ALA A 117 8.86 -5.58 3.63
C ALA A 117 8.93 -5.96 5.11
N TRP A 118 7.80 -6.26 5.74
CA TRP A 118 7.73 -6.70 7.13
C TRP A 118 8.52 -7.99 7.37
N LEU A 119 8.37 -8.98 6.49
CA LEU A 119 9.14 -10.23 6.56
C LEU A 119 10.65 -9.98 6.46
N GLY A 120 11.06 -9.06 5.58
CA GLY A 120 12.46 -8.63 5.44
C GLY A 120 13.00 -7.99 6.71
N ILE A 121 12.24 -7.06 7.31
CA ILE A 121 12.61 -6.39 8.57
C ILE A 121 12.74 -7.41 9.71
N ARG A 122 11.79 -8.33 9.81
CA ARG A 122 11.81 -9.38 10.85
C ARG A 122 12.99 -10.34 10.69
N LYS A 123 13.34 -10.69 9.45
CA LYS A 123 14.51 -11.53 9.16
C LYS A 123 15.81 -10.84 9.59
N ASP A 124 15.96 -9.56 9.28
CA ASP A 124 17.11 -8.76 9.68
C ASP A 124 17.23 -8.62 11.19
N GLU A 125 16.11 -8.43 11.89
CA GLU A 125 16.12 -8.37 13.37
C GLU A 125 16.59 -9.68 13.99
N LYS A 126 16.15 -10.82 13.47
CA LYS A 126 16.61 -12.14 13.93
C LYS A 126 18.10 -12.36 13.74
N LEU A 127 18.65 -11.95 12.58
CA LEU A 127 20.07 -12.08 12.28
C LEU A 127 20.93 -11.30 13.27
N ILE A 128 20.54 -10.09 13.61
CA ILE A 128 21.29 -9.27 14.58
C ILE A 128 21.24 -9.86 15.99
N LYS A 129 20.05 -10.30 16.43
CA LYS A 129 19.92 -10.95 17.74
C LYS A 129 20.75 -12.23 17.85
N SER A 130 20.94 -12.97 16.76
CA SER A 130 21.78 -14.15 16.74
C SER A 130 23.28 -13.80 16.83
N MET A 131 23.69 -12.70 16.20
CA MET A 131 25.07 -12.22 16.27
C MET A 131 25.44 -11.69 17.67
N ASP A 132 24.52 -10.99 18.33
CA ASP A 132 24.73 -10.50 19.70
C ASP A 132 24.84 -11.63 20.73
N ARG A 133 24.23 -12.80 20.48
CA ARG A 133 24.35 -13.98 21.36
C ARG A 133 25.68 -14.71 21.22
N LEU A 134 26.40 -14.51 20.14
CA LEU A 134 27.70 -15.13 19.87
C LEU A 134 28.88 -14.31 20.40
N ARG A 135 28.60 -13.16 20.95
CA ARG A 135 29.57 -12.29 21.64
C ARG A 135 29.47 -12.48 23.12
#